data_5154837ead33bf61fc333fd28052d61a
#
_entry.id   5154837ead33bf61fc333fd28052d61a
#
_cell.length_a   1.000
_cell.length_b   1.000
_cell.length_c   1.000
_cell.angle_alpha   90.00
_cell.angle_beta   90.00
_cell.angle_gamma   90.00
#
_symmetry.space_group_name_H-M   'P 1'
#
loop_
_entity.id
_entity.type
_entity.pdbx_description
1 polymer ?
#
loop_
_entity_poly.entity_id
_entity_poly.type
_entity_poly.pdbx_seq_one_letter_code
_entity_poly.pdbx_strand_id
1 'polypeptide(L)'
;MNNKVMDFMTNKFAPKVNKVVKNPWVSAIQDAIMSALPLVFVGSLVTIVSLLKNLFPGMPDFSMISNFSFGMFGLVVAFLIPYYVMEKKGNSSQKLISGATGLVLFLMLLFPTISAEGDAVFILSRFGATGMFLSITTGLFVGCVMNFAAKRSFFSEDTPIPDFVVGWFNSLLPITFILIVGWLITVQFNIDFFEVIVAVFSPLASIVQSYPGFVLSVFIPAFLYTFGISGWVMMPAIYPVYMAGLAENSQAVANGASASNIATQETVYALISIGGVGTTLSLSIMMLILSKSLQLKAIGKAVIVPSIFNINEPLFFGAPIAFNPYLMIPTWINAFLVPSIAYFVMSLNLVSIPTQSFLLWYMPYPVTSYLATQDFRAIIACLAIIVITWLVYLPFFKAYDNSLLKQEKLDAVEADKEMVTN
;
A
#
# COMPACT_ATOMS: atom_id res chain seq x y z
N MET A 1 -12.27 12.94 25.42
CA MET A 1 -12.22 13.73 24.15
C MET A 1 -13.56 14.43 23.99
N ASN A 2 -13.56 15.68 23.54
CA ASN A 2 -14.80 16.48 23.51
C ASN A 2 -15.81 15.80 22.56
N ASN A 3 -17.06 15.55 23.01
CA ASN A 3 -18.10 14.92 22.18
C ASN A 3 -18.26 15.55 20.79
N LYS A 4 -17.98 16.85 20.67
CA LYS A 4 -18.05 17.61 19.41
C LYS A 4 -17.00 17.17 18.37
N VAL A 5 -15.76 16.81 18.81
CA VAL A 5 -14.71 16.35 17.90
C VAL A 5 -15.04 14.96 17.39
N MET A 6 -15.51 14.08 18.26
CA MET A 6 -15.91 12.72 17.88
C MET A 6 -17.11 12.75 16.93
N ASP A 7 -18.14 13.56 17.24
CA ASP A 7 -19.29 13.76 16.37
C ASP A 7 -18.89 14.29 14.98
N PHE A 8 -18.00 15.31 14.93
CA PHE A 8 -17.47 15.82 13.66
C PHE A 8 -16.77 14.74 12.85
N MET A 9 -15.88 13.96 13.52
CA MET A 9 -15.10 12.91 12.84
C MET A 9 -16.02 11.79 12.33
N THR A 10 -16.98 11.33 13.14
CA THR A 10 -17.86 10.23 12.77
C THR A 10 -18.93 10.64 11.76
N ASN A 11 -19.58 11.79 11.96
CA ASN A 11 -20.77 12.16 11.21
C ASN A 11 -20.50 13.10 10.01
N LYS A 12 -19.35 13.80 9.98
CA LYS A 12 -19.02 14.73 8.90
C LYS A 12 -17.77 14.35 8.13
N PHE A 13 -16.69 13.99 8.81
CA PHE A 13 -15.38 13.72 8.18
C PHE A 13 -15.32 12.32 7.55
N ALA A 14 -15.57 11.27 8.34
CA ALA A 14 -15.50 9.89 7.87
C ALA A 14 -16.41 9.61 6.66
N PRO A 15 -17.68 10.08 6.60
CA PRO A 15 -18.51 9.92 5.40
C PRO A 15 -17.95 10.59 4.14
N LYS A 16 -17.31 11.77 4.29
CA LYS A 16 -16.68 12.47 3.15
C LYS A 16 -15.46 11.70 2.63
N VAL A 17 -14.60 11.23 3.52
CA VAL A 17 -13.44 10.42 3.14
C VAL A 17 -13.90 9.11 2.50
N ASN A 18 -14.89 8.42 3.08
CA ASN A 18 -15.46 7.21 2.50
C ASN A 18 -16.06 7.45 1.09
N LYS A 19 -16.60 8.63 0.81
CA LYS A 19 -17.07 8.99 -0.53
C LYS A 19 -15.90 9.08 -1.54
N VAL A 20 -14.76 9.61 -1.13
CA VAL A 20 -13.55 9.65 -1.98
C VAL A 20 -13.02 8.24 -2.22
N VAL A 21 -12.94 7.42 -1.17
CA VAL A 21 -12.48 6.03 -1.26
C VAL A 21 -13.34 5.19 -2.18
N LYS A 22 -14.67 5.34 -2.06
CA LYS A 22 -15.64 4.63 -2.91
C LYS A 22 -15.76 5.21 -4.32
N ASN A 23 -14.99 6.26 -4.65
CA ASN A 23 -14.95 6.77 -6.00
C ASN A 23 -14.41 5.68 -6.95
N PRO A 24 -15.12 5.33 -8.02
CA PRO A 24 -14.72 4.25 -8.92
C PRO A 24 -13.30 4.39 -9.49
N TRP A 25 -12.83 5.62 -9.71
CA TRP A 25 -11.50 5.90 -10.23
C TRP A 25 -10.41 5.63 -9.19
N VAL A 26 -10.59 6.12 -7.97
CA VAL A 26 -9.64 5.88 -6.86
C VAL A 26 -9.61 4.41 -6.49
N SER A 27 -10.78 3.79 -6.36
CA SER A 27 -10.89 2.37 -6.04
C SER A 27 -10.32 1.47 -7.14
N ALA A 28 -10.41 1.86 -8.44
CA ALA A 28 -9.79 1.10 -9.52
C ALA A 28 -8.26 1.10 -9.44
N ILE A 29 -7.63 2.23 -9.09
CA ILE A 29 -6.18 2.29 -8.88
C ILE A 29 -5.78 1.40 -7.70
N GLN A 30 -6.51 1.50 -6.58
CA GLN A 30 -6.26 0.67 -5.41
C GLN A 30 -6.35 -0.83 -5.75
N ASP A 31 -7.41 -1.26 -6.40
CA ASP A 31 -7.61 -2.67 -6.75
C ASP A 31 -6.56 -3.17 -7.75
N ALA A 32 -6.13 -2.31 -8.70
CA ALA A 32 -5.06 -2.63 -9.63
C ALA A 32 -3.73 -2.90 -8.90
N ILE A 33 -3.34 -1.99 -7.98
CA ILE A 33 -2.13 -2.15 -7.18
C ILE A 33 -2.21 -3.43 -6.33
N MET A 34 -3.33 -3.64 -5.61
CA MET A 34 -3.53 -4.81 -4.75
C MET A 34 -3.49 -6.13 -5.54
N SER A 35 -4.10 -6.17 -6.72
CA SER A 35 -4.11 -7.36 -7.58
C SER A 35 -2.74 -7.68 -8.19
N ALA A 36 -1.86 -6.69 -8.31
CA ALA A 36 -0.50 -6.87 -8.81
C ALA A 36 0.51 -7.27 -7.71
N LEU A 37 0.18 -7.10 -6.41
CA LEU A 37 1.09 -7.41 -5.28
C LEU A 37 1.67 -8.84 -5.30
N PRO A 38 0.97 -9.90 -5.72
CA PRO A 38 1.57 -11.23 -5.79
C PRO A 38 2.86 -11.30 -6.62
N LEU A 39 3.00 -10.47 -7.65
CA LEU A 39 4.25 -10.39 -8.43
C LEU A 39 5.40 -9.79 -7.60
N VAL A 40 5.07 -8.84 -6.72
CA VAL A 40 6.05 -8.24 -5.81
C VAL A 40 6.47 -9.25 -4.73
N PHE A 41 5.54 -10.07 -4.25
CA PHE A 41 5.86 -11.16 -3.31
C PHE A 41 6.81 -12.18 -3.92
N VAL A 42 6.66 -12.53 -5.20
CA VAL A 42 7.62 -13.38 -5.92
C VAL A 42 9.01 -12.74 -5.93
N GLY A 43 9.13 -11.46 -6.23
CA GLY A 43 10.39 -10.71 -6.17
C GLY A 43 11.03 -10.74 -4.77
N SER A 44 10.20 -10.57 -3.72
CA SER A 44 10.66 -10.62 -2.33
C SER A 44 11.14 -12.02 -1.91
N LEU A 45 10.48 -13.09 -2.37
CA LEU A 45 10.96 -14.46 -2.14
C LEU A 45 12.32 -14.69 -2.81
N VAL A 46 12.51 -14.20 -4.03
CA VAL A 46 13.80 -14.26 -4.72
C VAL A 46 14.89 -13.54 -3.93
N THR A 47 14.58 -12.38 -3.35
CA THR A 47 15.52 -11.66 -2.47
C THR A 47 15.97 -12.53 -1.28
N ILE A 48 15.04 -13.20 -0.61
CA ILE A 48 15.38 -14.11 0.51
C ILE A 48 16.27 -15.28 0.03
N VAL A 49 15.91 -15.90 -1.09
CA VAL A 49 16.71 -17.00 -1.67
C VAL A 49 18.10 -16.50 -2.07
N SER A 50 18.22 -15.28 -2.59
CA SER A 50 19.50 -14.68 -2.95
C SER A 50 20.43 -14.45 -1.76
N LEU A 51 19.88 -14.26 -0.53
CA LEU A 51 20.69 -14.20 0.68
C LEU A 51 21.40 -15.53 0.97
N LEU A 52 20.76 -16.66 0.62
CA LEU A 52 21.36 -17.99 0.80
C LEU A 52 22.58 -18.20 -0.13
N LYS A 53 22.69 -17.45 -1.23
CA LYS A 53 23.86 -17.49 -2.12
C LYS A 53 25.15 -17.08 -1.40
N ASN A 54 25.05 -16.22 -0.36
CA ASN A 54 26.21 -15.86 0.46
C ASN A 54 26.71 -17.04 1.30
N LEU A 55 25.83 -17.98 1.65
CA LEU A 55 26.16 -19.21 2.39
C LEU A 55 26.49 -20.38 1.45
N PHE A 56 25.89 -20.40 0.26
CA PHE A 56 26.02 -21.44 -0.75
C PHE A 56 26.41 -20.84 -2.11
N PRO A 57 27.70 -20.53 -2.38
CA PRO A 57 28.14 -19.84 -3.59
C PRO A 57 27.80 -20.57 -4.91
N GLY A 58 27.48 -21.86 -4.86
CA GLY A 58 27.06 -22.65 -6.04
C GLY A 58 25.59 -22.49 -6.46
N MET A 59 24.81 -21.67 -5.74
CA MET A 59 23.40 -21.43 -6.12
C MET A 59 23.28 -20.64 -7.42
N PRO A 60 22.29 -20.99 -8.29
CA PRO A 60 22.03 -20.25 -9.52
C PRO A 60 21.59 -18.80 -9.23
N ASP A 61 21.71 -17.96 -10.25
CA ASP A 61 21.21 -16.58 -10.19
C ASP A 61 19.71 -16.54 -10.54
N PHE A 62 18.90 -16.08 -9.59
CA PHE A 62 17.46 -15.95 -9.74
C PHE A 62 17.00 -14.52 -10.10
N SER A 63 17.93 -13.59 -10.39
CA SER A 63 17.61 -12.18 -10.71
C SER A 63 16.62 -12.04 -11.87
N MET A 64 16.67 -12.96 -12.83
CA MET A 64 15.73 -13.00 -13.95
C MET A 64 14.26 -13.14 -13.47
N ILE A 65 14.00 -13.92 -12.43
CA ILE A 65 12.65 -14.06 -11.87
C ILE A 65 12.19 -12.72 -11.24
N SER A 66 13.09 -12.04 -10.52
CA SER A 66 12.78 -10.72 -9.96
C SER A 66 12.50 -9.68 -11.06
N ASN A 67 13.33 -9.67 -12.12
CA ASN A 67 13.17 -8.75 -13.24
C ASN A 67 11.84 -8.94 -13.98
N PHE A 68 11.37 -10.19 -14.15
CA PHE A 68 10.11 -10.50 -14.81
C PHE A 68 8.91 -10.65 -13.87
N SER A 69 9.08 -10.41 -12.57
CA SER A 69 7.98 -10.29 -11.60
C SER A 69 7.85 -8.85 -11.08
N PHE A 70 8.63 -8.48 -10.07
CA PHE A 70 8.66 -7.11 -9.54
C PHE A 70 9.05 -6.06 -10.59
N GLY A 71 10.03 -6.36 -11.44
CA GLY A 71 10.48 -5.48 -12.52
C GLY A 71 9.44 -5.19 -13.60
N MET A 72 8.32 -5.95 -13.67
CA MET A 72 7.20 -5.74 -14.59
C MET A 72 5.94 -5.19 -13.91
N PHE A 73 6.06 -4.76 -12.67
CA PHE A 73 4.91 -4.33 -11.87
C PHE A 73 4.11 -3.19 -12.52
N GLY A 74 4.79 -2.15 -13.03
CA GLY A 74 4.15 -1.04 -13.72
C GLY A 74 3.39 -1.45 -14.97
N LEU A 75 3.94 -2.39 -15.76
CA LEU A 75 3.28 -2.94 -16.95
C LEU A 75 1.94 -3.59 -16.58
N VAL A 76 1.93 -4.39 -15.52
CA VAL A 76 0.71 -5.08 -15.04
C VAL A 76 -0.31 -4.08 -14.51
N VAL A 77 0.13 -3.06 -13.78
CA VAL A 77 -0.74 -1.99 -13.27
C VAL A 77 -1.35 -1.18 -14.43
N ALA A 78 -0.61 -0.93 -15.51
CA ALA A 78 -1.12 -0.24 -16.71
C ALA A 78 -2.26 -1.00 -17.39
N PHE A 79 -2.24 -2.34 -17.34
CA PHE A 79 -3.36 -3.19 -17.78
C PHE A 79 -4.52 -3.15 -16.78
N LEU A 80 -4.25 -3.29 -15.48
CA LEU A 80 -5.28 -3.49 -14.46
C LEU A 80 -6.10 -2.24 -14.16
N ILE A 81 -5.53 -1.03 -14.25
CA ILE A 81 -6.28 0.21 -13.96
C ILE A 81 -7.47 0.39 -14.91
N PRO A 82 -7.31 0.41 -16.25
CA PRO A 82 -8.46 0.57 -17.14
C PRO A 82 -9.41 -0.62 -17.06
N TYR A 83 -8.92 -1.85 -16.83
CA TYR A 83 -9.74 -3.01 -16.57
C TYR A 83 -10.70 -2.77 -15.38
N TYR A 84 -10.20 -2.35 -14.23
CA TYR A 84 -11.02 -2.09 -13.04
C TYR A 84 -11.88 -0.82 -13.19
N VAL A 85 -11.41 0.20 -13.89
CA VAL A 85 -12.25 1.37 -14.22
C VAL A 85 -13.50 0.93 -14.98
N MET A 86 -13.35 0.13 -16.02
CA MET A 86 -14.48 -0.36 -16.82
C MET A 86 -15.41 -1.26 -16.00
N GLU A 87 -14.87 -2.13 -15.17
CA GLU A 87 -15.66 -2.98 -14.28
C GLU A 87 -16.50 -2.16 -13.30
N LYS A 88 -15.88 -1.21 -12.59
CA LYS A 88 -16.56 -0.35 -11.61
C LYS A 88 -17.54 0.65 -12.22
N LYS A 89 -17.40 0.93 -13.52
CA LYS A 89 -18.32 1.78 -14.29
C LYS A 89 -19.46 0.98 -14.94
N GLY A 90 -19.52 -0.34 -14.73
CA GLY A 90 -20.57 -1.19 -15.27
C GLY A 90 -20.36 -1.62 -16.74
N ASN A 91 -19.18 -1.35 -17.32
CA ASN A 91 -18.85 -1.68 -18.70
C ASN A 91 -18.02 -2.97 -18.82
N SER A 92 -18.43 -4.02 -18.09
CA SER A 92 -17.65 -5.25 -17.91
C SER A 92 -17.35 -6.01 -19.22
N SER A 93 -18.18 -5.86 -20.26
CA SER A 93 -17.93 -6.47 -21.57
C SER A 93 -16.67 -5.94 -22.26
N GLN A 94 -16.25 -4.70 -21.97
CA GLN A 94 -15.11 -4.06 -22.60
C GLN A 94 -13.89 -3.98 -21.67
N LYS A 95 -13.94 -4.52 -20.44
CA LYS A 95 -12.86 -4.39 -19.46
C LYS A 95 -11.54 -5.01 -19.92
N LEU A 96 -11.60 -6.19 -20.56
CA LEU A 96 -10.40 -6.88 -21.02
C LEU A 96 -9.69 -6.12 -22.14
N ILE A 97 -10.43 -5.65 -23.14
CA ILE A 97 -9.86 -4.88 -24.24
C ILE A 97 -9.34 -3.52 -23.79
N SER A 98 -9.99 -2.90 -22.79
CA SER A 98 -9.51 -1.67 -22.18
C SER A 98 -8.18 -1.90 -21.45
N GLY A 99 -8.05 -3.00 -20.71
CA GLY A 99 -6.79 -3.43 -20.09
C GLY A 99 -5.68 -3.62 -21.13
N ALA A 100 -5.96 -4.37 -22.20
CA ALA A 100 -5.01 -4.59 -23.29
C ALA A 100 -4.59 -3.27 -23.96
N THR A 101 -5.53 -2.35 -24.18
CA THR A 101 -5.24 -1.01 -24.73
C THR A 101 -4.33 -0.21 -23.79
N GLY A 102 -4.56 -0.30 -22.47
CA GLY A 102 -3.71 0.33 -21.47
C GLY A 102 -2.27 -0.17 -21.52
N LEU A 103 -2.10 -1.48 -21.62
CA LEU A 103 -0.79 -2.11 -21.78
C LEU A 103 -0.08 -1.65 -23.07
N VAL A 104 -0.78 -1.63 -24.21
CA VAL A 104 -0.20 -1.22 -25.50
C VAL A 104 0.21 0.26 -25.45
N LEU A 105 -0.65 1.16 -24.93
CA LEU A 105 -0.32 2.56 -24.80
C LEU A 105 0.87 2.77 -23.84
N PHE A 106 0.92 2.05 -22.73
CA PHE A 106 2.04 2.10 -21.79
C PHE A 106 3.36 1.75 -22.48
N LEU A 107 3.39 0.64 -23.25
CA LEU A 107 4.57 0.24 -24.02
C LEU A 107 5.02 1.34 -25.01
N MET A 108 4.09 2.00 -25.70
CA MET A 108 4.42 3.13 -26.57
C MET A 108 5.03 4.30 -25.81
N LEU A 109 4.46 4.64 -24.64
CA LEU A 109 4.88 5.80 -23.82
C LEU A 109 6.17 5.54 -23.01
N LEU A 110 6.65 4.28 -22.93
CA LEU A 110 7.99 3.97 -22.41
C LEU A 110 9.11 4.48 -23.31
N PHE A 111 8.77 5.01 -24.48
CA PHE A 111 9.71 5.57 -25.45
C PHE A 111 10.77 4.56 -25.93
N PRO A 112 10.32 3.43 -26.55
CA PRO A 112 11.24 2.44 -27.08
C PRO A 112 12.08 2.98 -28.22
N THR A 113 13.33 2.53 -28.32
CA THR A 113 14.15 2.77 -29.49
C THR A 113 13.91 1.66 -30.50
N ILE A 114 13.51 2.02 -31.72
CA ILE A 114 13.34 1.05 -32.81
C ILE A 114 14.65 0.98 -33.64
N SER A 115 15.23 -0.20 -33.70
CA SER A 115 16.44 -0.43 -34.53
C SER A 115 16.10 -0.41 -36.02
N ALA A 116 17.13 -0.26 -36.85
CA ALA A 116 16.98 -0.33 -38.31
C ALA A 116 16.50 -1.71 -38.80
N GLU A 117 16.74 -2.76 -37.99
CA GLU A 117 16.30 -4.14 -38.24
C GLU A 117 14.89 -4.43 -37.77
N GLY A 118 14.23 -3.44 -37.11
CA GLY A 118 12.83 -3.55 -36.61
C GLY A 118 12.72 -4.02 -35.16
N ASP A 119 13.80 -4.17 -34.42
CA ASP A 119 13.78 -4.54 -33.02
C ASP A 119 13.36 -3.35 -32.15
N ALA A 120 12.48 -3.61 -31.18
CA ALA A 120 12.09 -2.63 -30.16
C ALA A 120 12.93 -2.83 -28.89
N VAL A 121 13.76 -1.85 -28.55
CA VAL A 121 14.61 -1.86 -27.36
C VAL A 121 14.01 -0.98 -26.29
N PHE A 122 13.80 -1.54 -25.10
CA PHE A 122 13.22 -0.87 -23.96
C PHE A 122 14.22 -0.76 -22.80
N ILE A 123 14.10 0.31 -22.03
CA ILE A 123 14.82 0.44 -20.75
C ILE A 123 14.04 -0.36 -19.69
N LEU A 124 14.61 -1.50 -19.25
CA LEU A 124 13.92 -2.46 -18.37
C LEU A 124 13.43 -1.83 -17.06
N SER A 125 14.18 -0.92 -16.45
CA SER A 125 13.79 -0.26 -15.21
C SER A 125 12.48 0.53 -15.31
N ARG A 126 12.11 1.01 -16.50
CA ARG A 126 10.88 1.78 -16.73
C ARG A 126 9.59 0.93 -16.64
N PHE A 127 9.69 -0.41 -16.69
CA PHE A 127 8.54 -1.31 -16.57
C PHE A 127 8.08 -1.54 -15.15
N GLY A 128 8.96 -1.35 -14.18
CA GLY A 128 8.72 -1.65 -12.77
C GLY A 128 8.17 -0.47 -11.99
N ALA A 129 8.70 -0.34 -10.80
CA ALA A 129 8.29 0.65 -9.81
C ALA A 129 8.44 2.10 -10.29
N THR A 130 9.50 2.44 -11.02
CA THR A 130 9.72 3.78 -11.57
C THR A 130 8.65 4.16 -12.60
N GLY A 131 8.09 3.18 -13.32
CA GLY A 131 7.01 3.37 -14.30
C GLY A 131 5.63 3.49 -13.71
N MET A 132 5.44 3.37 -12.39
CA MET A 132 4.10 3.37 -11.78
C MET A 132 3.29 4.64 -12.05
N PHE A 133 3.92 5.81 -12.00
CA PHE A 133 3.21 7.06 -12.29
C PHE A 133 2.74 7.12 -13.75
N LEU A 134 3.55 6.63 -14.66
CA LEU A 134 3.17 6.48 -16.07
C LEU A 134 2.01 5.48 -16.20
N SER A 135 2.07 4.34 -15.50
CA SER A 135 1.01 3.33 -15.51
C SER A 135 -0.33 3.88 -15.03
N ILE A 136 -0.32 4.66 -13.93
CA ILE A 136 -1.52 5.30 -13.40
C ILE A 136 -2.09 6.30 -14.40
N THR A 137 -1.25 7.18 -14.94
CA THR A 137 -1.65 8.19 -15.92
C THR A 137 -2.22 7.55 -17.19
N THR A 138 -1.52 6.57 -17.74
CA THR A 138 -1.93 5.81 -18.92
C THR A 138 -3.23 5.07 -18.68
N GLY A 139 -3.32 4.35 -17.56
CA GLY A 139 -4.49 3.54 -17.22
C GLY A 139 -5.75 4.38 -16.99
N LEU A 140 -5.60 5.53 -16.32
CA LEU A 140 -6.72 6.47 -16.14
C LEU A 140 -7.15 7.12 -17.45
N PHE A 141 -6.20 7.52 -18.30
CA PHE A 141 -6.51 8.09 -19.62
C PHE A 141 -7.28 7.08 -20.47
N VAL A 142 -6.79 5.86 -20.59
CA VAL A 142 -7.48 4.77 -21.33
C VAL A 142 -8.84 4.48 -20.73
N GLY A 143 -8.93 4.33 -19.41
CA GLY A 143 -10.20 4.12 -18.71
C GLY A 143 -11.21 5.25 -18.96
N CYS A 144 -10.73 6.51 -19.02
CA CYS A 144 -11.57 7.67 -19.32
C CYS A 144 -12.15 7.60 -20.74
N VAL A 145 -11.28 7.42 -21.74
CA VAL A 145 -11.70 7.36 -23.16
C VAL A 145 -12.63 6.19 -23.42
N MET A 146 -12.27 4.99 -22.93
CA MET A 146 -13.07 3.78 -23.11
C MET A 146 -14.42 3.86 -22.41
N ASN A 147 -14.47 4.37 -21.17
CA ASN A 147 -15.73 4.56 -20.45
C ASN A 147 -16.62 5.64 -21.10
N PHE A 148 -16.03 6.67 -21.70
CA PHE A 148 -16.79 7.67 -22.45
C PHE A 148 -17.40 7.06 -23.73
N ALA A 149 -16.62 6.26 -24.46
CA ALA A 149 -17.07 5.58 -25.67
C ALA A 149 -18.12 4.50 -25.37
N ALA A 150 -17.97 3.74 -24.28
CA ALA A 150 -18.89 2.68 -23.90
C ALA A 150 -20.34 3.15 -23.64
N LYS A 151 -20.51 4.44 -23.35
CA LYS A 151 -21.85 5.05 -23.18
C LYS A 151 -22.56 5.35 -24.51
N ARG A 152 -21.88 5.17 -25.63
CA ARG A 152 -22.37 5.50 -26.97
C ARG A 152 -22.12 4.30 -27.87
N SER A 153 -23.14 3.51 -28.14
CA SER A 153 -23.09 2.46 -29.17
C SER A 153 -23.33 3.06 -30.55
N PHE A 154 -22.62 2.55 -31.54
CA PHE A 154 -22.87 2.84 -32.95
C PHE A 154 -24.08 2.06 -33.49
N PHE A 155 -24.55 1.06 -32.74
CA PHE A 155 -25.65 0.19 -33.15
C PHE A 155 -26.83 0.41 -32.21
N SER A 156 -28.06 0.25 -32.76
CA SER A 156 -29.28 0.25 -31.96
C SER A 156 -29.36 -1.01 -31.09
N GLU A 157 -30.12 -0.95 -30.01
CA GLU A 157 -30.32 -2.10 -29.09
C GLU A 157 -30.96 -3.31 -29.80
N ASP A 158 -31.76 -3.08 -30.85
CA ASP A 158 -32.44 -4.11 -31.65
C ASP A 158 -31.62 -4.59 -32.85
N THR A 159 -30.31 -4.35 -32.90
CA THR A 159 -29.49 -4.80 -34.03
C THR A 159 -29.42 -6.33 -34.10
N PRO A 160 -29.53 -6.94 -35.29
CA PRO A 160 -29.35 -8.38 -35.46
C PRO A 160 -27.89 -8.83 -35.40
N ILE A 161 -26.96 -7.90 -35.18
CA ILE A 161 -25.52 -8.17 -35.12
C ILE A 161 -25.18 -8.79 -33.76
N PRO A 162 -24.41 -9.89 -33.70
CA PRO A 162 -23.99 -10.50 -32.45
C PRO A 162 -23.25 -9.51 -31.54
N ASP A 163 -23.49 -9.54 -30.21
CA ASP A 163 -22.95 -8.62 -29.22
C ASP A 163 -21.43 -8.50 -29.28
N PHE A 164 -20.70 -9.57 -29.55
CA PHE A 164 -19.24 -9.54 -29.64
C PHE A 164 -18.75 -8.70 -30.82
N VAL A 165 -19.48 -8.71 -31.96
CA VAL A 165 -19.17 -7.90 -33.14
C VAL A 165 -19.47 -6.43 -32.86
N VAL A 166 -20.61 -6.14 -32.22
CA VAL A 166 -20.98 -4.81 -31.77
C VAL A 166 -19.87 -4.26 -30.81
N GLY A 167 -19.42 -5.11 -29.91
CA GLY A 167 -18.32 -4.79 -28.99
C GLY A 167 -17.01 -4.42 -29.70
N TRP A 168 -16.65 -5.14 -30.77
CA TRP A 168 -15.46 -4.82 -31.56
C TRP A 168 -15.55 -3.46 -32.24
N PHE A 169 -16.63 -3.15 -32.89
CA PHE A 169 -16.83 -1.86 -33.57
C PHE A 169 -16.89 -0.70 -32.58
N ASN A 170 -17.58 -0.89 -31.46
CA ASN A 170 -17.65 0.13 -30.40
C ASN A 170 -16.30 0.42 -29.76
N SER A 171 -15.37 -0.56 -29.78
CA SER A 171 -14.02 -0.41 -29.23
C SER A 171 -13.01 0.12 -30.24
N LEU A 172 -13.26 -0.06 -31.55
CA LEU A 172 -12.30 0.28 -32.61
C LEU A 172 -11.89 1.76 -32.60
N LEU A 173 -12.88 2.67 -32.61
CA LEU A 173 -12.60 4.11 -32.67
C LEU A 173 -11.89 4.64 -31.39
N PRO A 174 -12.33 4.30 -30.16
CA PRO A 174 -11.62 4.77 -28.98
C PRO A 174 -10.21 4.20 -28.88
N ILE A 175 -9.98 2.94 -29.24
CA ILE A 175 -8.63 2.36 -29.27
C ILE A 175 -7.76 3.09 -30.30
N THR A 176 -8.28 3.28 -31.52
CA THR A 176 -7.56 4.02 -32.56
C THR A 176 -7.18 5.42 -32.11
N PHE A 177 -8.11 6.15 -31.48
CA PHE A 177 -7.85 7.47 -30.90
C PHE A 177 -6.73 7.43 -29.86
N ILE A 178 -6.80 6.48 -28.89
CA ILE A 178 -5.80 6.30 -27.83
C ILE A 178 -4.40 6.06 -28.43
N LEU A 179 -4.31 5.18 -29.42
CA LEU A 179 -3.03 4.83 -30.04
C LEU A 179 -2.50 5.97 -30.91
N ILE A 180 -3.36 6.72 -31.60
CA ILE A 180 -2.95 7.96 -32.32
C ILE A 180 -2.37 8.99 -31.34
N VAL A 181 -2.98 9.18 -30.16
CA VAL A 181 -2.45 10.08 -29.14
C VAL A 181 -1.06 9.60 -28.67
N GLY A 182 -0.90 8.32 -28.39
CA GLY A 182 0.41 7.74 -28.04
C GLY A 182 1.45 7.96 -29.14
N TRP A 183 1.09 7.69 -30.40
CA TRP A 183 1.95 7.91 -31.57
C TRP A 183 2.33 9.38 -31.76
N LEU A 184 1.40 10.31 -31.61
CA LEU A 184 1.66 11.75 -31.70
C LEU A 184 2.71 12.16 -30.66
N ILE A 185 2.57 11.71 -29.41
CA ILE A 185 3.49 12.04 -28.31
C ILE A 185 4.88 11.47 -28.61
N THR A 186 4.98 10.17 -28.88
CA THR A 186 6.28 9.47 -28.93
C THR A 186 7.00 9.62 -30.28
N VAL A 187 6.26 9.59 -31.39
CA VAL A 187 6.85 9.59 -32.74
C VAL A 187 6.81 10.98 -33.36
N GLN A 188 5.63 11.63 -33.40
CA GLN A 188 5.50 12.90 -34.10
C GLN A 188 6.18 14.04 -33.35
N PHE A 189 5.97 14.14 -32.01
CA PHE A 189 6.58 15.19 -31.18
C PHE A 189 7.91 14.75 -30.57
N ASN A 190 8.28 13.48 -30.69
CA ASN A 190 9.50 12.90 -30.11
C ASN A 190 9.68 13.23 -28.62
N ILE A 191 8.55 13.14 -27.85
CA ILE A 191 8.55 13.43 -26.42
C ILE A 191 8.72 12.14 -25.63
N ASP A 192 9.77 12.07 -24.79
CA ASP A 192 9.88 11.04 -23.75
C ASP A 192 8.87 11.32 -22.64
N PHE A 193 7.66 10.78 -22.82
CA PHE A 193 6.55 11.05 -21.90
C PHE A 193 6.79 10.44 -20.52
N PHE A 194 7.62 9.39 -20.43
CA PHE A 194 8.03 8.84 -19.13
C PHE A 194 8.76 9.90 -18.31
N GLU A 195 9.75 10.59 -18.89
CA GLU A 195 10.50 11.65 -18.20
C GLU A 195 9.60 12.85 -17.83
N VAL A 196 8.65 13.18 -18.70
CA VAL A 196 7.66 14.23 -18.39
C VAL A 196 6.85 13.86 -17.16
N ILE A 197 6.35 12.64 -17.09
CA ILE A 197 5.56 12.16 -15.94
C ILE A 197 6.42 12.13 -14.67
N VAL A 198 7.65 11.63 -14.75
CA VAL A 198 8.57 11.63 -13.60
C VAL A 198 8.81 13.05 -13.10
N ALA A 199 9.03 14.02 -14.00
CA ALA A 199 9.22 15.42 -13.63
C ALA A 199 7.96 16.04 -12.96
N VAL A 200 6.76 15.72 -13.46
CA VAL A 200 5.49 16.21 -12.88
C VAL A 200 5.26 15.67 -11.47
N PHE A 201 5.64 14.42 -11.20
CA PHE A 201 5.46 13.79 -9.88
C PHE A 201 6.66 13.96 -8.93
N SER A 202 7.79 14.47 -9.41
CA SER A 202 8.99 14.72 -8.60
C SER A 202 8.74 15.58 -7.35
N PRO A 203 7.94 16.67 -7.38
CA PRO A 203 7.63 17.43 -6.17
C PRO A 203 6.89 16.61 -5.11
N LEU A 204 5.95 15.74 -5.53
CA LEU A 204 5.26 14.83 -4.62
C LEU A 204 6.23 13.84 -3.98
N ALA A 205 7.12 13.25 -4.79
CA ALA A 205 8.16 12.34 -4.31
C ALA A 205 9.07 13.04 -3.29
N SER A 206 9.55 14.25 -3.60
CA SER A 206 10.39 15.04 -2.69
C SER A 206 9.69 15.39 -1.36
N ILE A 207 8.39 15.71 -1.40
CA ILE A 207 7.61 15.97 -0.19
C ILE A 207 7.54 14.69 0.67
N VAL A 208 7.18 13.55 0.08
CA VAL A 208 7.04 12.28 0.83
C VAL A 208 8.39 11.77 1.33
N GLN A 209 9.49 11.99 0.60
CA GLN A 209 10.84 11.63 1.05
C GLN A 209 11.39 12.55 2.16
N SER A 210 10.79 13.73 2.35
CA SER A 210 11.15 14.58 3.48
C SER A 210 10.69 13.98 4.82
N TYR A 211 11.36 14.37 5.92
CA TYR A 211 10.97 13.89 7.26
C TYR A 211 9.47 14.11 7.57
N PRO A 212 8.91 15.33 7.44
CA PRO A 212 7.49 15.53 7.75
C PRO A 212 6.57 14.79 6.77
N GLY A 213 6.93 14.71 5.49
CA GLY A 213 6.15 13.99 4.48
C GLY A 213 6.11 12.49 4.75
N PHE A 214 7.26 11.89 5.09
CA PHE A 214 7.32 10.49 5.47
C PHE A 214 6.48 10.18 6.71
N VAL A 215 6.64 10.98 7.78
CA VAL A 215 5.85 10.80 9.00
C VAL A 215 4.35 10.93 8.73
N LEU A 216 3.93 11.92 7.93
CA LEU A 216 2.52 12.10 7.56
C LEU A 216 2.00 10.97 6.68
N SER A 217 2.82 10.41 5.80
CA SER A 217 2.43 9.27 4.95
C SER A 217 2.13 8.00 5.74
N VAL A 218 2.70 7.85 6.93
CA VAL A 218 2.41 6.77 7.89
C VAL A 218 1.28 7.15 8.86
N PHE A 219 1.30 8.39 9.35
CA PHE A 219 0.34 8.88 10.34
C PHE A 219 -1.09 8.95 9.79
N ILE A 220 -1.28 9.52 8.59
CA ILE A 220 -2.62 9.72 8.02
C ILE A 220 -3.37 8.40 7.84
N PRO A 221 -2.81 7.34 7.23
CA PRO A 221 -3.47 6.03 7.17
C PRO A 221 -3.84 5.47 8.54
N ALA A 222 -2.94 5.54 9.53
CA ALA A 222 -3.20 5.06 10.88
C ALA A 222 -4.30 5.88 11.57
N PHE A 223 -4.29 7.20 11.41
CA PHE A 223 -5.32 8.11 11.91
C PHE A 223 -6.69 7.76 11.32
N LEU A 224 -6.80 7.61 9.99
CA LEU A 224 -8.04 7.24 9.31
C LEU A 224 -8.56 5.87 9.77
N TYR A 225 -7.65 4.93 9.99
CA TYR A 225 -8.00 3.57 10.43
C TYR A 225 -8.67 3.57 11.80
N THR A 226 -8.29 4.47 12.71
CA THR A 226 -8.98 4.61 14.00
C THR A 226 -10.42 5.13 13.90
N PHE A 227 -10.83 5.63 12.74
CA PHE A 227 -12.23 6.00 12.42
C PHE A 227 -12.91 4.98 11.50
N GLY A 228 -12.40 3.75 11.44
CA GLY A 228 -12.96 2.68 10.62
C GLY A 228 -12.76 2.86 9.11
N ILE A 229 -11.89 3.78 8.70
CA ILE A 229 -11.53 4.01 7.30
C ILE A 229 -10.25 3.23 7.01
N SER A 230 -10.29 2.31 6.05
CA SER A 230 -9.12 1.52 5.69
C SER A 230 -7.91 2.39 5.33
N GLY A 231 -6.74 2.10 5.91
CA GLY A 231 -5.49 2.80 5.58
C GLY A 231 -5.04 2.63 4.12
N TRP A 232 -5.53 1.57 3.46
CA TRP A 232 -5.27 1.28 2.03
C TRP A 232 -5.76 2.37 1.08
N VAL A 233 -6.66 3.25 1.55
CA VAL A 233 -7.16 4.44 0.83
C VAL A 233 -6.05 5.34 0.31
N MET A 234 -4.97 5.46 1.06
CA MET A 234 -3.83 6.31 0.69
C MET A 234 -2.84 5.63 -0.25
N MET A 235 -3.01 4.32 -0.49
CA MET A 235 -2.12 3.53 -1.36
C MET A 235 -1.92 4.14 -2.76
N PRO A 236 -2.98 4.56 -3.48
CA PRO A 236 -2.80 5.11 -4.82
C PRO A 236 -1.88 6.35 -4.87
N ALA A 237 -1.79 7.10 -3.78
CA ALA A 237 -0.96 8.30 -3.72
C ALA A 237 0.45 8.04 -3.17
N ILE A 238 0.57 7.18 -2.16
CA ILE A 238 1.82 6.96 -1.41
C ILE A 238 2.68 5.86 -2.04
N TYR A 239 2.05 4.75 -2.44
CA TYR A 239 2.76 3.57 -2.89
C TYR A 239 3.65 3.79 -4.11
N PRO A 240 3.24 4.55 -5.16
CA PRO A 240 4.12 4.86 -6.28
C PRO A 240 5.42 5.57 -5.86
N VAL A 241 5.32 6.49 -4.88
CA VAL A 241 6.50 7.21 -4.36
C VAL A 241 7.43 6.25 -3.61
N TYR A 242 6.88 5.38 -2.76
CA TYR A 242 7.65 4.40 -2.00
C TYR A 242 8.37 3.43 -2.92
N MET A 243 7.69 2.96 -3.96
CA MET A 243 8.26 2.03 -4.93
C MET A 243 9.34 2.69 -5.79
N ALA A 244 9.12 3.94 -6.23
CA ALA A 244 10.12 4.71 -6.95
C ALA A 244 11.37 4.95 -6.10
N GLY A 245 11.20 5.35 -4.83
CA GLY A 245 12.30 5.56 -3.90
C GLY A 245 13.14 4.30 -3.66
N LEU A 246 12.51 3.12 -3.56
CA LEU A 246 13.23 1.85 -3.46
C LEU A 246 14.02 1.55 -4.75
N ALA A 247 13.42 1.77 -5.92
CA ALA A 247 14.09 1.53 -7.21
C ALA A 247 15.30 2.45 -7.39
N GLU A 248 15.18 3.72 -7.01
CA GLU A 248 16.30 4.68 -7.01
C GLU A 248 17.42 4.25 -6.05
N ASN A 249 17.06 3.77 -4.82
CA ASN A 249 18.04 3.23 -3.88
C ASN A 249 18.80 2.04 -4.48
N SER A 250 18.06 1.10 -5.07
CA SER A 250 18.65 -0.08 -5.73
C SER A 250 19.61 0.31 -6.86
N GLN A 251 19.20 1.25 -7.70
CA GLN A 251 20.02 1.77 -8.79
C GLN A 251 21.26 2.53 -8.30
N ALA A 252 21.11 3.35 -7.24
CA ALA A 252 22.22 4.07 -6.64
C ALA A 252 23.30 3.10 -6.14
N VAL A 253 22.90 2.06 -5.40
CA VAL A 253 23.83 1.04 -4.89
C VAL A 253 24.46 0.22 -6.02
N ALA A 254 23.71 -0.14 -7.06
CA ALA A 254 24.27 -0.82 -8.23
C ALA A 254 25.35 0.02 -8.95
N ASN A 255 25.23 1.35 -8.87
CA ASN A 255 26.21 2.30 -9.42
C ASN A 255 27.31 2.70 -8.41
N GLY A 256 27.40 2.03 -7.25
CA GLY A 256 28.41 2.31 -6.21
C GLY A 256 28.13 3.55 -5.35
N ALA A 257 26.93 4.14 -5.44
CA ALA A 257 26.49 5.24 -4.59
C ALA A 257 25.71 4.73 -3.36
N SER A 258 25.45 5.60 -2.39
CA SER A 258 24.67 5.28 -1.20
C SER A 258 23.16 5.45 -1.44
N ALA A 259 22.33 4.60 -0.85
CA ALA A 259 20.89 4.78 -0.79
C ALA A 259 20.55 6.03 0.02
N SER A 260 19.54 6.80 -0.41
CA SER A 260 19.13 8.06 0.23
C SER A 260 17.63 8.15 0.52
N ASN A 261 16.79 7.37 -0.19
CA ASN A 261 15.34 7.42 -0.06
C ASN A 261 14.89 6.56 1.13
N ILE A 262 14.52 7.21 2.25
CA ILE A 262 14.05 6.53 3.46
C ILE A 262 12.58 6.14 3.34
N ALA A 263 11.76 6.96 2.67
CA ALA A 263 10.35 6.69 2.48
C ALA A 263 10.14 5.57 1.45
N THR A 264 10.21 4.33 1.91
CA THR A 264 9.95 3.11 1.12
C THR A 264 8.99 2.20 1.88
N GLN A 265 8.33 1.30 1.18
CA GLN A 265 7.45 0.33 1.82
C GLN A 265 8.24 -0.62 2.73
N GLU A 266 9.47 -0.91 2.35
CA GLU A 266 10.40 -1.73 3.10
C GLU A 266 10.79 -1.09 4.43
N THR A 267 10.98 0.23 4.49
CA THR A 267 11.20 0.97 5.73
C THR A 267 9.99 0.84 6.67
N VAL A 268 8.77 0.94 6.11
CA VAL A 268 7.54 0.76 6.90
C VAL A 268 7.46 -0.66 7.48
N TYR A 269 7.80 -1.66 6.68
CA TYR A 269 7.80 -3.06 7.14
C TYR A 269 9.01 -3.41 8.00
N ALA A 270 10.14 -2.72 7.88
CA ALA A 270 11.32 -2.99 8.71
C ALA A 270 11.13 -2.56 10.17
N LEU A 271 10.58 -1.36 10.40
CA LEU A 271 10.63 -0.73 11.73
C LEU A 271 9.30 -0.16 12.23
N ILE A 272 8.25 -0.06 11.38
CA ILE A 272 7.05 0.70 11.73
C ILE A 272 5.84 -0.20 11.97
N SER A 273 5.56 -1.14 11.07
CA SER A 273 4.35 -1.98 11.12
C SER A 273 4.47 -3.16 12.10
N ILE A 274 5.14 -2.99 13.25
CA ILE A 274 5.34 -4.03 14.25
C ILE A 274 4.00 -4.39 14.92
N GLY A 275 3.44 -5.52 14.55
CA GLY A 275 2.10 -5.91 14.95
C GLY A 275 0.99 -5.20 14.18
N GLY A 276 1.28 -4.63 13.00
CA GLY A 276 0.35 -3.95 12.11
C GLY A 276 0.29 -2.43 12.27
N VAL A 277 -0.75 -1.81 11.72
CA VAL A 277 -0.95 -0.35 11.74
C VAL A 277 -0.94 0.19 13.17
N GLY A 278 -0.18 1.26 13.43
CA GLY A 278 -0.07 1.88 14.76
C GLY A 278 0.89 1.15 15.71
N THR A 279 1.69 0.21 15.20
CA THR A 279 2.73 -0.51 15.98
C THR A 279 2.14 -1.20 17.21
N THR A 280 1.12 -2.05 16.99
CA THR A 280 0.23 -2.54 18.05
C THR A 280 0.65 -3.85 18.73
N LEU A 281 1.81 -4.44 18.39
CA LEU A 281 2.27 -5.70 19.02
C LEU A 281 2.37 -5.56 20.55
N SER A 282 2.95 -4.44 21.02
CA SER A 282 3.06 -4.15 22.46
C SER A 282 1.70 -4.16 23.15
N LEU A 283 0.68 -3.57 22.53
CA LEU A 283 -0.70 -3.54 23.05
C LEU A 283 -1.31 -4.95 23.13
N SER A 284 -1.13 -5.76 22.07
CA SER A 284 -1.61 -7.16 22.06
C SER A 284 -0.98 -8.00 23.17
N ILE A 285 0.33 -7.83 23.40
CA ILE A 285 1.03 -8.51 24.49
C ILE A 285 0.50 -8.02 25.86
N MET A 286 0.29 -6.70 26.05
CA MET A 286 -0.29 -6.17 27.30
C MET A 286 -1.67 -6.75 27.58
N MET A 287 -2.54 -6.84 26.57
CA MET A 287 -3.86 -7.43 26.71
C MET A 287 -3.79 -8.89 27.15
N LEU A 288 -2.81 -9.66 26.67
CA LEU A 288 -2.63 -11.05 27.03
C LEU A 288 -2.15 -11.23 28.49
N ILE A 289 -1.14 -10.43 28.92
CA ILE A 289 -0.41 -10.70 30.16
C ILE A 289 -0.74 -9.76 31.31
N LEU A 290 -1.19 -8.52 31.04
CA LEU A 290 -1.44 -7.49 32.06
C LEU A 290 -2.92 -7.21 32.32
N SER A 291 -3.86 -7.66 31.47
CA SER A 291 -5.29 -7.39 31.66
C SER A 291 -5.84 -7.99 32.93
N LYS A 292 -6.61 -7.17 33.66
CA LYS A 292 -7.45 -7.56 34.80
C LYS A 292 -8.89 -7.81 34.33
N SER A 293 -9.38 -7.08 33.34
CA SER A 293 -10.66 -7.29 32.67
C SER A 293 -10.68 -8.64 31.95
N LEU A 294 -11.73 -9.42 32.14
CA LEU A 294 -11.92 -10.71 31.47
C LEU A 294 -12.07 -10.53 29.96
N GLN A 295 -12.77 -9.46 29.58
CA GLN A 295 -12.97 -9.10 28.16
C GLN A 295 -11.64 -8.84 27.46
N LEU A 296 -10.78 -7.95 27.99
CA LEU A 296 -9.49 -7.64 27.36
C LEU A 296 -8.55 -8.83 27.36
N LYS A 297 -8.59 -9.66 28.38
CA LYS A 297 -7.78 -10.89 28.44
C LYS A 297 -8.21 -11.90 27.37
N ALA A 298 -9.51 -12.05 27.14
CA ALA A 298 -10.05 -12.89 26.09
C ALA A 298 -9.64 -12.39 24.69
N ILE A 299 -9.75 -11.08 24.46
CA ILE A 299 -9.31 -10.44 23.23
C ILE A 299 -7.80 -10.64 23.03
N GLY A 300 -6.97 -10.39 24.06
CA GLY A 300 -5.53 -10.60 24.00
C GLY A 300 -5.14 -12.01 23.54
N LYS A 301 -5.84 -13.04 24.05
CA LYS A 301 -5.64 -14.43 23.60
C LYS A 301 -6.00 -14.64 22.13
N ALA A 302 -7.08 -13.99 21.65
CA ALA A 302 -7.55 -14.14 20.28
C ALA A 302 -6.65 -13.42 19.26
N VAL A 303 -6.07 -12.26 19.64
CA VAL A 303 -5.35 -11.37 18.71
C VAL A 303 -3.83 -11.56 18.70
N ILE A 304 -3.25 -12.26 19.71
CA ILE A 304 -1.79 -12.34 19.82
C ILE A 304 -1.14 -13.01 18.62
N VAL A 305 -1.70 -14.11 18.14
CA VAL A 305 -1.13 -14.85 16.99
C VAL A 305 -1.23 -14.00 15.72
N PRO A 306 -2.39 -13.46 15.30
CA PRO A 306 -2.44 -12.52 14.19
C PRO A 306 -1.47 -11.34 14.34
N SER A 307 -1.33 -10.75 15.54
CA SER A 307 -0.44 -9.61 15.78
C SER A 307 1.05 -9.94 15.60
N ILE A 308 1.48 -11.16 15.93
CA ILE A 308 2.86 -11.63 15.66
C ILE A 308 3.13 -11.62 14.15
N PHE A 309 2.11 -11.91 13.34
CA PHE A 309 2.17 -11.88 11.87
C PHE A 309 1.73 -10.54 11.28
N ASN A 310 1.71 -9.48 12.10
CA ASN A 310 1.39 -8.10 11.71
C ASN A 310 -0.03 -7.87 11.17
N ILE A 311 -0.95 -8.80 11.49
CA ILE A 311 -2.38 -8.71 11.17
C ILE A 311 -3.10 -8.18 12.40
N ASN A 312 -3.55 -6.93 12.37
CA ASN A 312 -4.17 -6.30 13.53
C ASN A 312 -5.63 -5.87 13.34
N GLU A 313 -6.27 -6.25 12.25
CA GLU A 313 -7.71 -6.06 12.05
C GLU A 313 -8.55 -6.65 13.21
N PRO A 314 -8.27 -7.88 13.70
CA PRO A 314 -8.99 -8.41 14.86
C PRO A 314 -8.80 -7.57 16.11
N LEU A 315 -7.63 -6.96 16.30
CA LEU A 315 -7.36 -6.06 17.42
C LEU A 315 -8.11 -4.74 17.26
N PHE A 316 -8.07 -4.14 16.06
CA PHE A 316 -8.70 -2.83 15.80
C PHE A 316 -10.22 -2.87 16.00
N PHE A 317 -10.86 -3.94 15.59
CA PHE A 317 -12.32 -4.08 15.65
C PHE A 317 -12.81 -4.89 16.85
N GLY A 318 -12.00 -5.83 17.35
CA GLY A 318 -12.35 -6.67 18.52
C GLY A 318 -12.08 -6.02 19.86
N ALA A 319 -10.96 -5.30 20.02
CA ALA A 319 -10.62 -4.55 21.23
C ALA A 319 -10.98 -3.06 21.15
N PRO A 320 -12.05 -2.66 20.55
CA PRO A 320 -12.20 -1.53 19.64
C PRO A 320 -11.14 -0.45 19.86
N ILE A 321 -10.08 -0.47 19.07
CA ILE A 321 -9.19 0.71 18.92
C ILE A 321 -9.98 1.76 18.14
N ALA A 322 -10.73 1.32 17.13
CA ALA A 322 -11.60 2.18 16.37
C ALA A 322 -12.68 2.81 17.29
N PHE A 323 -12.79 4.15 17.20
CA PHE A 323 -13.73 4.97 17.97
C PHE A 323 -13.54 4.95 19.50
N ASN A 324 -12.43 4.38 19.99
CA ASN A 324 -12.13 4.34 21.42
C ASN A 324 -10.99 5.31 21.76
N PRO A 325 -11.27 6.45 22.41
CA PRO A 325 -10.25 7.45 22.75
C PRO A 325 -9.11 6.91 23.60
N TYR A 326 -9.33 5.91 24.45
CA TYR A 326 -8.29 5.31 25.27
C TYR A 326 -7.20 4.63 24.42
N LEU A 327 -7.55 4.08 23.26
CA LEU A 327 -6.62 3.35 22.41
C LEU A 327 -6.26 4.13 21.13
N MET A 328 -7.15 5.03 20.65
CA MET A 328 -6.84 5.91 19.51
C MET A 328 -5.66 6.83 19.78
N ILE A 329 -5.65 7.51 20.94
CA ILE A 329 -4.62 8.49 21.28
C ILE A 329 -3.22 7.87 21.26
N PRO A 330 -2.93 6.77 22.00
CA PRO A 330 -1.61 6.16 21.95
C PRO A 330 -1.27 5.59 20.56
N THR A 331 -2.26 5.13 19.79
CA THR A 331 -2.04 4.72 18.39
C THR A 331 -1.57 5.90 17.53
N TRP A 332 -2.13 7.10 17.70
CA TRP A 332 -1.69 8.31 16.99
C TRP A 332 -0.30 8.74 17.42
N ILE A 333 0.00 8.69 18.73
CA ILE A 333 1.33 9.00 19.25
C ILE A 333 2.36 8.06 18.61
N ASN A 334 2.09 6.76 18.59
CA ASN A 334 2.99 5.79 17.97
C ASN A 334 3.09 5.95 16.45
N ALA A 335 1.97 6.24 15.77
CA ALA A 335 1.97 6.49 14.33
C ALA A 335 2.75 7.73 13.91
N PHE A 336 3.02 8.65 14.83
CA PHE A 336 3.91 9.79 14.64
C PHE A 336 5.35 9.49 15.12
N LEU A 337 5.49 8.90 16.29
CA LEU A 337 6.79 8.68 16.97
C LEU A 337 7.62 7.62 16.26
N VAL A 338 7.02 6.48 15.89
CA VAL A 338 7.76 5.34 15.32
C VAL A 338 8.35 5.66 13.94
N PRO A 339 7.62 6.25 12.98
CA PRO A 339 8.23 6.67 11.72
C PRO A 339 9.29 7.78 11.91
N SER A 340 9.14 8.62 12.93
CA SER A 340 10.19 9.60 13.27
C SER A 340 11.47 8.89 13.73
N ILE A 341 11.37 7.90 14.60
CA ILE A 341 12.51 7.09 15.03
C ILE A 341 13.13 6.38 13.83
N ALA A 342 12.32 5.71 12.98
CA ALA A 342 12.78 5.01 11.79
C ALA A 342 13.53 5.96 10.83
N TYR A 343 12.98 7.17 10.62
CA TYR A 343 13.62 8.18 9.78
C TYR A 343 14.99 8.58 10.33
N PHE A 344 15.07 8.92 11.62
CA PHE A 344 16.32 9.40 12.20
C PHE A 344 17.38 8.30 12.33
N VAL A 345 17.02 7.07 12.69
CA VAL A 345 18.03 5.99 12.77
C VAL A 345 18.60 5.64 11.39
N MET A 346 17.83 5.80 10.32
CA MET A 346 18.32 5.59 8.95
C MET A 346 19.08 6.80 8.42
N SER A 347 18.60 8.03 8.64
CA SER A 347 19.30 9.24 8.20
C SER A 347 20.65 9.44 8.88
N LEU A 348 20.80 8.94 10.11
CA LEU A 348 22.06 8.95 10.86
C LEU A 348 22.95 7.72 10.58
N ASN A 349 22.58 6.87 9.61
CA ASN A 349 23.26 5.61 9.25
C ASN A 349 23.41 4.62 10.43
N LEU A 350 22.54 4.71 11.44
CA LEU A 350 22.47 3.74 12.54
C LEU A 350 21.82 2.42 12.07
N VAL A 351 20.96 2.49 11.08
CA VAL A 351 20.35 1.35 10.37
C VAL A 351 20.43 1.61 8.87
N SER A 352 20.73 0.60 8.09
CA SER A 352 20.81 0.69 6.63
C SER A 352 19.46 1.01 6.01
N ILE A 353 19.46 1.89 5.01
CA ILE A 353 18.28 2.19 4.19
C ILE A 353 18.02 1.01 3.26
N PRO A 354 16.77 0.54 3.11
CA PRO A 354 16.42 -0.57 2.22
C PRO A 354 16.80 -0.31 0.76
N THR A 355 17.36 -1.32 0.11
CA THR A 355 17.82 -1.27 -1.27
C THR A 355 17.26 -2.40 -2.15
N GLN A 356 16.58 -3.36 -1.52
CA GLN A 356 16.02 -4.52 -2.19
C GLN A 356 14.55 -4.68 -1.80
N SER A 357 13.74 -5.17 -2.74
CA SER A 357 12.32 -5.39 -2.48
C SER A 357 12.11 -6.49 -1.45
N PHE A 358 11.39 -6.16 -0.39
CA PHE A 358 10.95 -7.07 0.66
C PHE A 358 9.54 -6.69 1.11
N LEU A 359 8.52 -7.34 0.56
CA LEU A 359 7.12 -7.05 0.89
C LEU A 359 6.41 -8.18 1.65
N LEU A 360 7.14 -9.10 2.26
CA LEU A 360 6.57 -10.16 3.12
C LEU A 360 6.24 -9.59 4.50
N TRP A 361 5.33 -8.63 4.55
CA TRP A 361 4.94 -7.85 5.72
C TRP A 361 4.37 -8.70 6.87
N TYR A 362 3.88 -9.90 6.55
CA TYR A 362 3.32 -10.84 7.51
C TYR A 362 4.39 -11.66 8.25
N MET A 363 5.69 -11.51 7.96
CA MET A 363 6.72 -12.21 8.71
C MET A 363 6.89 -11.59 10.12
N PRO A 364 7.16 -12.43 11.14
CA PRO A 364 7.33 -11.95 12.51
C PRO A 364 8.54 -11.01 12.69
N TYR A 365 8.37 -9.99 13.53
CA TYR A 365 9.50 -9.19 14.01
C TYR A 365 10.30 -9.97 15.09
N PRO A 366 11.62 -9.83 15.15
CA PRO A 366 12.47 -8.91 14.39
C PRO A 366 13.02 -9.43 13.05
N VAL A 367 12.58 -10.60 12.58
CA VAL A 367 13.08 -11.21 11.33
C VAL A 367 12.82 -10.28 10.14
N THR A 368 11.63 -9.68 10.06
CA THR A 368 11.27 -8.69 9.03
C THR A 368 12.23 -7.52 9.01
N SER A 369 12.63 -6.99 10.19
CA SER A 369 13.55 -5.86 10.28
C SER A 369 14.90 -6.18 9.63
N TYR A 370 15.45 -7.35 9.89
CA TYR A 370 16.69 -7.80 9.28
C TYR A 370 16.54 -8.01 7.77
N LEU A 371 15.52 -8.75 7.34
CA LEU A 371 15.36 -9.10 5.94
C LEU A 371 15.10 -7.89 5.03
N ALA A 372 14.35 -6.90 5.53
CA ALA A 372 14.04 -5.69 4.76
C ALA A 372 15.23 -4.73 4.65
N THR A 373 16.12 -4.70 5.65
CA THR A 373 17.28 -3.78 5.69
C THR A 373 18.62 -4.47 5.41
N GLN A 374 18.67 -5.80 5.56
CA GLN A 374 19.88 -6.62 5.56
C GLN A 374 20.94 -6.15 6.58
N ASP A 375 20.47 -5.62 7.71
CA ASP A 375 21.28 -5.01 8.75
C ASP A 375 20.83 -5.50 10.13
N PHE A 376 21.75 -6.13 10.87
CA PHE A 376 21.48 -6.61 12.25
C PHE A 376 21.13 -5.49 13.21
N ARG A 377 21.60 -4.25 12.97
CA ARG A 377 21.26 -3.08 13.79
C ARG A 377 19.78 -2.75 13.74
N ALA A 378 19.07 -3.14 12.67
CA ALA A 378 17.62 -3.02 12.57
C ALA A 378 16.88 -3.88 13.60
N ILE A 379 17.44 -5.02 14.01
CA ILE A 379 16.89 -5.85 15.09
C ILE A 379 16.93 -5.07 16.42
N ILE A 380 18.05 -4.41 16.72
CA ILE A 380 18.20 -3.61 17.95
C ILE A 380 17.21 -2.43 17.93
N ALA A 381 17.10 -1.73 16.80
CA ALA A 381 16.14 -0.65 16.62
C ALA A 381 14.69 -1.13 16.79
N CYS A 382 14.34 -2.29 16.21
CA CYS A 382 13.03 -2.91 16.37
C CYS A 382 12.69 -3.20 17.84
N LEU A 383 13.62 -3.81 18.57
CA LEU A 383 13.43 -4.10 20.00
C LEU A 383 13.28 -2.81 20.83
N ALA A 384 14.06 -1.78 20.53
CA ALA A 384 13.93 -0.47 21.16
C ALA A 384 12.54 0.16 20.86
N ILE A 385 12.05 0.07 19.62
CA ILE A 385 10.72 0.55 19.22
C ILE A 385 9.62 -0.21 19.98
N ILE A 386 9.74 -1.54 20.14
CA ILE A 386 8.78 -2.34 20.92
C ILE A 386 8.72 -1.82 22.38
N VAL A 387 9.86 -1.54 23.00
CA VAL A 387 9.91 -0.98 24.35
C VAL A 387 9.30 0.42 24.41
N ILE A 388 9.61 1.30 23.46
CA ILE A 388 9.06 2.65 23.39
C ILE A 388 7.54 2.61 23.23
N THR A 389 7.03 1.81 22.29
CA THR A 389 5.59 1.67 22.07
C THR A 389 4.88 1.04 23.26
N TRP A 390 5.53 0.12 23.98
CA TRP A 390 5.05 -0.38 25.25
C TRP A 390 4.85 0.76 26.26
N LEU A 391 5.85 1.60 26.45
CA LEU A 391 5.75 2.74 27.39
C LEU A 391 4.64 3.72 27.00
N VAL A 392 4.43 3.97 25.70
CA VAL A 392 3.36 4.82 25.20
C VAL A 392 1.97 4.21 25.45
N TYR A 393 1.79 2.92 25.13
CA TYR A 393 0.49 2.27 25.34
C TYR A 393 0.14 2.05 26.82
N LEU A 394 1.09 1.82 27.70
CA LEU A 394 0.88 1.36 29.08
C LEU A 394 -0.08 2.22 29.91
N PRO A 395 0.03 3.56 29.98
CA PRO A 395 -0.87 4.38 30.79
C PRO A 395 -2.32 4.33 30.25
N PHE A 396 -2.49 4.37 28.94
CA PHE A 396 -3.81 4.33 28.30
C PHE A 396 -4.46 2.96 28.42
N PHE A 397 -3.66 1.91 28.23
CA PHE A 397 -4.10 0.52 28.43
C PHE A 397 -4.61 0.31 29.88
N LYS A 398 -3.83 0.72 30.90
CA LYS A 398 -4.23 0.61 32.30
C LYS A 398 -5.54 1.37 32.61
N ALA A 399 -5.69 2.57 32.04
CA ALA A 399 -6.90 3.37 32.22
C ALA A 399 -8.12 2.65 31.60
N TYR A 400 -7.96 2.08 30.42
CA TYR A 400 -9.01 1.33 29.74
C TYR A 400 -9.36 0.03 30.45
N ASP A 401 -8.38 -0.77 30.85
CA ASP A 401 -8.56 -2.02 31.60
C ASP A 401 -9.30 -1.78 32.92
N ASN A 402 -8.93 -0.73 33.67
CA ASN A 402 -9.63 -0.36 34.90
C ASN A 402 -11.08 0.11 34.64
N SER A 403 -11.34 0.77 33.52
CA SER A 403 -12.70 1.19 33.14
C SER A 403 -13.59 -0.01 32.86
N LEU A 404 -13.09 -0.99 32.10
CA LEU A 404 -13.82 -2.22 31.81
C LEU A 404 -14.02 -3.08 33.05
N LEU A 405 -12.99 -3.21 33.89
CA LEU A 405 -13.11 -3.97 35.15
C LEU A 405 -14.18 -3.39 36.08
N LYS A 406 -14.37 -2.07 36.09
CA LYS A 406 -15.47 -1.44 36.86
C LYS A 406 -16.84 -1.81 36.27
N GLN A 407 -16.95 -1.80 34.96
CA GLN A 407 -18.18 -2.15 34.26
C GLN A 407 -18.53 -3.62 34.49
N GLU A 408 -17.58 -4.55 34.30
CA GLU A 408 -17.77 -5.98 34.58
C GLU A 408 -18.28 -6.25 36.02
N LYS A 409 -17.80 -5.48 37.01
CA LYS A 409 -18.27 -5.60 38.40
C LYS A 409 -19.68 -5.07 38.58
N LEU A 410 -20.09 -4.01 37.91
CA LEU A 410 -21.44 -3.47 37.96
C LEU A 410 -22.45 -4.44 37.34
N ASP A 411 -22.09 -4.97 36.15
CA ASP A 411 -22.91 -5.92 35.41
C ASP A 411 -23.13 -7.22 36.25
N ALA A 412 -22.09 -7.69 36.96
CA ALA A 412 -22.21 -8.84 37.86
C ALA A 412 -23.15 -8.58 39.04
N VAL A 413 -23.12 -7.38 39.66
CA VAL A 413 -24.03 -7.01 40.77
C VAL A 413 -25.47 -6.86 40.29
N GLU A 414 -25.68 -6.37 39.05
CA GLU A 414 -27.04 -6.28 38.47
C GLU A 414 -27.61 -7.67 38.17
N ALA A 415 -26.79 -8.57 37.59
CA ALA A 415 -27.19 -9.96 37.33
C ALA A 415 -27.55 -10.71 38.62
N ASP A 416 -26.79 -10.54 39.71
CA ASP A 416 -27.12 -11.13 41.03
C ASP A 416 -28.43 -10.59 41.60
N LYS A 417 -28.74 -9.31 41.44
CA LYS A 417 -30.00 -8.71 41.87
C LYS A 417 -31.22 -9.27 41.12
N GLU A 418 -31.09 -9.43 39.80
CA GLU A 418 -32.14 -10.01 38.96
C GLU A 418 -32.43 -11.47 39.31
N MET A 419 -31.40 -12.25 39.67
CA MET A 419 -31.56 -13.65 40.12
C MET A 419 -32.24 -13.76 41.50
N VAL A 420 -32.11 -12.77 42.35
CA VAL A 420 -32.76 -12.75 43.69
C VAL A 420 -34.22 -12.25 43.64
N THR A 421 -34.58 -11.53 42.57
CA THR A 421 -35.94 -10.98 42.38
C THR A 421 -36.88 -11.85 41.54
N ASN A 422 -36.38 -12.90 40.90
CA ASN A 422 -37.14 -13.96 40.24
C ASN A 422 -37.19 -15.24 41.09
#